data_af46caedb71ae61df172c74119fe76bf
#
_entry.id   af46caedb71ae61df172c74119fe76bf
#
_cell.length_a   1.000
_cell.length_b   1.000
_cell.length_c   1.000
_cell.angle_alpha   90.00
_cell.angle_beta   90.00
_cell.angle_gamma   90.00
#
_symmetry.space_group_name_H-M   'P 1'
#
loop_
_entity.id
_entity.type
_entity.pdbx_description
1 polymer ?
#
loop_
_entity_poly.entity_id
_entity_poly.type
_entity_poly.pdbx_seq_one_letter_code
_entity_poly.pdbx_strand_id
1 'polypeptide(L)'
;MGISGAINHDAAVSIVHDGEILFAGHAERYSKKKNDSDLNDALLNDAINYGGKPDIIAWYEKPMLKKLRQLRAGQWQLSLDTSELPSQYLEKFPQLKHIPIKYQKHHYTHAASGYFTSPYD
;
A
#
# COMPACT_ATOMS: atom_id res chain seq x y z
N MET A 1 -4.99 -4.38 7.07
CA MET A 1 -4.97 -3.15 6.24
C MET A 1 -4.15 -3.41 4.98
N GLY A 2 -4.69 -3.14 3.81
CA GLY A 2 -3.94 -3.12 2.55
C GLY A 2 -3.46 -1.69 2.24
N ILE A 3 -2.22 -1.54 1.79
CA ILE A 3 -1.63 -0.25 1.43
C ILE A 3 -0.96 -0.36 0.05
N SER A 4 -1.24 0.61 -0.82
CA SER A 4 -0.48 0.90 -2.04
C SER A 4 0.00 2.34 -2.01
N GLY A 5 1.06 2.66 -2.72
CA GLY A 5 1.63 4.02 -2.80
C GLY A 5 3.14 4.05 -2.67
N ALA A 6 3.67 5.21 -2.38
CA ALA A 6 5.10 5.54 -2.21
C ALA A 6 5.93 5.59 -3.49
N ILE A 7 5.48 5.02 -4.61
CA ILE A 7 6.30 4.98 -5.83
C ILE A 7 5.40 4.89 -7.07
N ASN A 8 5.24 5.99 -7.78
CA ASN A 8 4.65 6.09 -9.13
C ASN A 8 3.19 5.62 -9.29
N HIS A 9 2.49 5.33 -8.21
CA HIS A 9 1.09 4.89 -8.23
C HIS A 9 0.27 5.65 -7.21
N ASP A 10 -1.01 5.76 -7.48
CA ASP A 10 -1.99 6.34 -6.59
C ASP A 10 -1.94 5.66 -5.22
N ALA A 11 -1.66 6.45 -4.19
CA ALA A 11 -1.68 5.91 -2.85
C ALA A 11 -3.12 5.59 -2.43
N ALA A 12 -3.30 4.39 -1.89
CA ALA A 12 -4.60 3.92 -1.44
C ALA A 12 -4.48 3.06 -0.18
N VAL A 13 -5.54 3.07 0.60
CA VAL A 13 -5.66 2.27 1.82
C VAL A 13 -6.99 1.53 1.81
N SER A 14 -6.96 0.28 2.25
CA SER A 14 -8.16 -0.50 2.55
C SER A 14 -8.03 -1.21 3.89
N ILE A 15 -9.15 -1.35 4.62
CA ILE A 15 -9.24 -2.22 5.79
C ILE A 15 -10.27 -3.29 5.52
N VAL A 16 -9.85 -4.53 5.73
CA VAL A 16 -10.69 -5.71 5.61
C VAL A 16 -10.68 -6.41 6.96
N HIS A 17 -11.84 -6.83 7.43
CA HIS A 17 -12.04 -7.60 8.66
C HIS A 17 -13.03 -8.72 8.36
N ASP A 18 -12.64 -9.95 8.64
CA ASP A 18 -13.46 -11.16 8.42
C ASP A 18 -14.12 -11.25 7.03
N GLY A 19 -13.37 -10.82 5.99
CA GLY A 19 -13.83 -10.83 4.61
C GLY A 19 -14.64 -9.60 4.19
N GLU A 20 -15.01 -8.72 5.10
CA GLU A 20 -15.72 -7.48 4.81
C GLU A 20 -14.76 -6.29 4.62
N ILE A 21 -15.03 -5.48 3.61
CA ILE A 21 -14.30 -4.22 3.38
C ILE A 21 -14.94 -3.14 4.25
N LEU A 22 -14.27 -2.78 5.34
CA LEU A 22 -14.74 -1.74 6.26
C LEU A 22 -14.36 -0.33 5.78
N PHE A 23 -13.26 -0.20 5.05
CA PHE A 23 -12.81 1.06 4.47
C PHE A 23 -12.03 0.83 3.18
N ALA A 24 -12.21 1.70 2.20
CA ALA A 24 -11.36 1.80 1.02
C ALA A 24 -11.30 3.27 0.56
N GLY A 25 -10.09 3.81 0.41
CA GLY A 25 -9.88 5.19 0.03
C GLY A 25 -8.58 5.45 -0.71
N HIS A 26 -8.58 6.48 -1.55
CA HIS A 26 -7.42 6.98 -2.29
C HIS A 26 -6.92 8.30 -1.70
N ALA A 27 -5.60 8.49 -1.66
CA ALA A 27 -4.97 9.71 -1.15
C ALA A 27 -5.43 10.97 -1.90
N GLU A 28 -5.66 10.88 -3.21
CA GLU A 28 -6.13 12.00 -4.04
C GLU A 28 -7.46 12.60 -3.58
N ARG A 29 -8.31 11.82 -2.90
CA ARG A 29 -9.61 12.33 -2.38
C ARG A 29 -9.40 13.31 -1.23
N TYR A 30 -8.32 13.14 -0.49
CA TYR A 30 -7.94 13.97 0.65
C TYR A 30 -7.02 15.11 0.24
N SER A 31 -5.98 14.83 -0.54
CA SER A 31 -5.00 15.83 -0.98
C SER A 31 -5.49 16.73 -2.11
N LYS A 32 -6.54 16.31 -2.85
CA LYS A 32 -7.03 16.96 -4.09
C LYS A 32 -6.00 17.02 -5.22
N LYS A 33 -4.92 16.23 -5.11
CA LYS A 33 -3.88 16.08 -6.12
C LYS A 33 -4.14 14.79 -6.88
N LYS A 34 -4.33 14.92 -8.21
CA LYS A 34 -4.57 13.75 -9.07
C LYS A 34 -3.35 12.83 -9.10
N ASN A 35 -3.58 11.53 -9.02
CA ASN A 35 -2.57 10.49 -8.98
C ASN A 35 -1.55 10.70 -7.85
N ASP A 36 -2.01 11.14 -6.68
CA ASP A 36 -1.12 11.35 -5.54
C ASP A 36 -0.53 10.03 -5.07
N SER A 37 0.79 9.91 -5.16
CA SER A 37 1.53 8.72 -4.78
C SER A 37 1.78 8.62 -3.26
N ASP A 38 1.54 9.70 -2.52
CA ASP A 38 1.83 9.78 -1.11
C ASP A 38 0.58 9.53 -0.26
N LEU A 39 0.75 8.68 0.76
CA LEU A 39 -0.23 8.58 1.84
C LEU A 39 -0.27 9.89 2.62
N ASN A 40 -1.43 10.18 3.17
CA ASN A 40 -1.60 11.32 4.07
C ASN A 40 -2.32 10.91 5.35
N ASP A 41 -2.10 11.70 6.41
CA ASP A 41 -2.65 11.41 7.74
C ASP A 41 -4.17 11.39 7.77
N ALA A 42 -4.83 12.24 6.98
CA ALA A 42 -6.29 12.28 6.95
C ALA A 42 -6.89 10.98 6.42
N LEU A 43 -6.34 10.41 5.33
CA LEU A 43 -6.73 9.11 4.80
C LEU A 43 -6.51 7.99 5.82
N LEU A 44 -5.33 7.98 6.48
CA LEU A 44 -4.99 6.96 7.46
C LEU A 44 -5.86 7.05 8.72
N ASN A 45 -6.13 8.25 9.20
CA ASN A 45 -7.00 8.46 10.35
C ASN A 45 -8.42 8.01 10.06
N ASP A 46 -8.98 8.34 8.90
CA ASP A 46 -10.29 7.86 8.49
C ASP A 46 -10.31 6.32 8.38
N ALA A 47 -9.30 5.74 7.75
CA ALA A 47 -9.20 4.28 7.65
C ALA A 47 -9.25 3.60 9.04
N ILE A 48 -8.49 4.13 10.00
CA ILE A 48 -8.44 3.59 11.37
C ILE A 48 -9.74 3.87 12.12
N ASN A 49 -10.35 5.04 11.93
CA ASN A 49 -11.62 5.39 12.57
C ASN A 49 -12.77 4.47 12.13
N TYR A 50 -12.84 4.13 10.83
CA TYR A 50 -13.88 3.26 10.30
C TYR A 50 -13.59 1.78 10.46
N GLY A 51 -12.33 1.37 10.29
CA GLY A 51 -11.94 -0.04 10.24
C GLY A 51 -11.20 -0.57 11.46
N GLY A 52 -10.89 0.30 12.43
CA GLY A 52 -10.09 -0.05 13.60
C GLY A 52 -8.58 -0.11 13.31
N LYS A 53 -7.79 -0.25 14.38
CA LYS A 53 -6.34 -0.40 14.27
C LYS A 53 -6.00 -1.76 13.64
N PRO A 54 -5.23 -1.81 12.55
CA PRO A 54 -4.92 -3.06 11.88
C PRO A 54 -3.88 -3.88 12.66
N ASP A 55 -4.04 -5.20 12.65
CA ASP A 55 -3.06 -6.15 13.20
C ASP A 55 -1.88 -6.38 12.25
N ILE A 56 -2.10 -6.13 10.95
CA ILE A 56 -1.12 -6.40 9.90
C ILE A 56 -1.30 -5.45 8.72
N ILE A 57 -0.19 -5.07 8.10
CA ILE A 57 -0.16 -4.33 6.84
C ILE A 57 0.18 -5.29 5.70
N ALA A 58 -0.68 -5.37 4.70
CA ALA A 58 -0.41 -6.05 3.44
C ALA A 58 0.10 -5.02 2.43
N TRP A 59 1.36 -5.18 1.99
CA TRP A 59 1.96 -4.34 0.98
C TRP A 59 1.92 -5.03 -0.38
N TYR A 60 1.52 -4.29 -1.41
CA TYR A 60 1.18 -4.81 -2.74
C TYR A 60 2.36 -5.36 -3.56
N GLU A 61 3.61 -5.11 -3.15
CA GLU A 61 4.79 -5.54 -3.91
C GLU A 61 5.93 -5.97 -2.98
N LYS A 62 6.76 -6.92 -3.46
CA LYS A 62 8.00 -7.34 -2.77
C LYS A 62 9.14 -6.39 -3.15
N PRO A 63 9.69 -5.58 -2.21
CA PRO A 63 10.71 -4.57 -2.53
C PRO A 63 11.97 -5.14 -3.19
N MET A 64 12.44 -6.29 -2.70
CA MET A 64 13.65 -6.94 -3.25
C MET A 64 13.48 -7.37 -4.72
N LEU A 65 12.30 -7.88 -5.09
CA LEU A 65 12.03 -8.26 -6.48
C LEU A 65 11.91 -7.03 -7.38
N LYS A 66 11.36 -5.95 -6.86
CA LYS A 66 11.29 -4.66 -7.57
C LYS A 66 12.71 -4.14 -7.86
N LYS A 67 13.57 -4.08 -6.85
CA LYS A 67 14.96 -3.63 -7.00
C LYS A 67 15.74 -4.48 -7.99
N LEU A 68 15.56 -5.81 -7.98
CA LEU A 68 16.20 -6.70 -8.94
C LEU A 68 15.73 -6.43 -10.38
N ARG A 69 14.44 -6.15 -10.57
CA ARG A 69 13.91 -5.76 -11.89
C ARG A 69 14.46 -4.42 -12.37
N GLN A 70 14.53 -3.42 -11.48
CA GLN A 70 15.12 -2.12 -11.77
C GLN A 70 16.60 -2.23 -12.16
N LEU A 71 17.36 -3.07 -11.45
CA LEU A 71 18.75 -3.36 -11.76
C LEU A 71 18.90 -3.97 -13.17
N ARG A 72 18.07 -4.97 -13.51
CA ARG A 72 18.07 -5.59 -14.84
C ARG A 72 17.65 -4.63 -15.97
N ALA A 73 16.80 -3.66 -15.66
CA ALA A 73 16.36 -2.62 -16.58
C ALA A 73 17.37 -1.48 -16.73
N GLY A 74 18.55 -1.54 -16.09
CA GLY A 74 19.57 -0.49 -16.13
C GLY A 74 19.26 0.74 -15.27
N GLN A 75 18.25 0.66 -14.40
CA GLN A 75 17.83 1.75 -13.52
C GLN A 75 18.59 1.71 -12.19
N TRP A 76 19.91 1.82 -12.24
CA TRP A 76 20.81 1.63 -11.10
C TRP A 76 20.53 2.57 -9.93
N GLN A 77 20.23 3.84 -10.20
CA GLN A 77 19.95 4.84 -9.16
C GLN A 77 18.71 4.46 -8.35
N LEU A 78 17.62 4.03 -9.01
CA LEU A 78 16.40 3.60 -8.35
C LEU A 78 16.59 2.29 -7.58
N SER A 79 17.44 1.39 -8.05
CA SER A 79 17.70 0.12 -7.36
C SER A 79 18.46 0.30 -6.04
N LEU A 80 19.28 1.35 -5.93
CA LEU A 80 20.09 1.67 -4.75
C LEU A 80 19.34 2.57 -3.75
N ASP A 81 18.31 3.26 -4.18
CA ASP A 81 17.51 4.12 -3.30
C ASP A 81 16.71 3.27 -2.29
N THR A 82 16.98 3.48 -1.01
CA THR A 82 16.30 2.79 0.10
C THR A 82 15.12 3.57 0.66
N SER A 83 14.98 4.87 0.30
CA SER A 83 13.88 5.73 0.80
C SER A 83 12.49 5.22 0.41
N GLU A 84 12.43 4.43 -0.65
CA GLU A 84 11.23 3.77 -1.16
C GLU A 84 10.91 2.43 -0.50
N LEU A 85 11.70 1.99 0.49
CA LEU A 85 11.36 0.77 1.22
C LEU A 85 10.09 1.01 2.05
N PRO A 86 9.10 0.13 1.94
CA PRO A 86 7.83 0.30 2.66
C PRO A 86 8.00 0.50 4.16
N SER A 87 8.96 -0.17 4.78
CA SER A 87 9.25 -0.01 6.21
C SER A 87 9.68 1.42 6.56
N GLN A 88 10.61 1.99 5.80
CA GLN A 88 11.07 3.37 6.01
C GLN A 88 9.98 4.40 5.64
N TYR A 89 9.23 4.13 4.59
CA TYR A 89 8.12 5.00 4.18
C TYR A 89 7.02 5.06 5.25
N LEU A 90 6.64 3.91 5.80
CA LEU A 90 5.58 3.83 6.81
C LEU A 90 6.01 4.34 8.19
N GLU A 91 7.32 4.45 8.47
CA GLU A 91 7.84 5.10 9.69
C GLU A 91 7.43 6.57 9.83
N LYS A 92 7.12 7.23 8.71
CA LYS A 92 6.61 8.61 8.69
C LYS A 92 5.24 8.74 9.35
N PHE A 93 4.50 7.64 9.50
CA PHE A 93 3.14 7.60 9.99
C PHE A 93 3.08 6.94 11.38
N PRO A 94 3.00 7.72 12.46
CA PRO A 94 2.97 7.18 13.83
C PRO A 94 1.85 6.17 14.09
N GLN A 95 0.71 6.32 13.38
CA GLN A 95 -0.46 5.43 13.49
C GLN A 95 -0.14 3.99 13.08
N LEU A 96 0.84 3.81 12.18
CA LEU A 96 1.23 2.51 11.61
C LEU A 96 2.45 1.90 12.29
N LYS A 97 2.99 2.59 13.30
CA LYS A 97 4.19 2.17 14.00
C LYS A 97 3.99 0.81 14.69
N HIS A 98 5.01 -0.05 14.57
CA HIS A 98 5.03 -1.40 15.14
C HIS A 98 4.02 -2.39 14.54
N ILE A 99 3.30 -2.04 13.49
CA ILE A 99 2.44 -3.00 12.80
C ILE A 99 3.27 -3.83 11.83
N PRO A 100 3.21 -5.17 11.88
CA PRO A 100 3.98 -6.02 11.00
C PRO A 100 3.56 -5.87 9.55
N ILE A 101 4.54 -5.83 8.62
CA ILE A 101 4.31 -5.69 7.19
C ILE A 101 4.48 -7.04 6.51
N LYS A 102 3.48 -7.47 5.75
CA LYS A 102 3.55 -8.63 4.85
C LYS A 102 3.59 -8.16 3.40
N TYR A 103 4.60 -8.63 2.67
CA TYR A 103 4.80 -8.31 1.26
C TYR A 103 4.20 -9.38 0.35
N GLN A 104 3.39 -8.97 -0.60
CA GLN A 104 2.76 -9.84 -1.59
C GLN A 104 3.45 -9.74 -2.95
N LYS A 105 3.25 -10.74 -3.82
CA LYS A 105 3.69 -10.63 -5.22
C LYS A 105 2.70 -9.73 -5.97
N HIS A 106 3.21 -8.74 -6.70
CA HIS A 106 2.42 -7.74 -7.40
C HIS A 106 1.30 -8.34 -8.28
N HIS A 107 1.60 -9.32 -9.11
CA HIS A 107 0.59 -9.96 -9.95
C HIS A 107 -0.49 -10.72 -9.16
N TYR A 108 -0.15 -11.25 -7.99
CA TYR A 108 -1.15 -11.92 -7.14
C TYR A 108 -2.10 -10.91 -6.49
N THR A 109 -1.65 -9.69 -6.19
CA THR A 109 -2.55 -8.65 -5.68
C THR A 109 -3.57 -8.21 -6.73
N HIS A 110 -3.17 -8.12 -8.00
CA HIS A 110 -4.10 -7.87 -9.09
C HIS A 110 -5.10 -9.00 -9.28
N ALA A 111 -4.64 -10.25 -9.29
CA ALA A 111 -5.51 -11.41 -9.43
C ALA A 111 -6.50 -11.52 -8.25
N ALA A 112 -6.02 -11.31 -7.02
CA ALA A 112 -6.84 -11.32 -5.82
C ALA A 112 -7.88 -10.19 -5.84
N SER A 113 -7.50 -8.99 -6.30
CA SER A 113 -8.45 -7.88 -6.44
C SER A 113 -9.59 -8.23 -7.40
N GLY A 114 -9.28 -8.82 -8.57
CA GLY A 114 -10.32 -9.25 -9.51
C GLY A 114 -11.19 -10.39 -8.99
N TYR A 115 -10.58 -11.38 -8.33
CA TYR A 115 -11.28 -12.57 -7.84
C TYR A 115 -12.19 -12.28 -6.63
N PHE A 116 -11.63 -11.68 -5.57
CA PHE A 116 -12.36 -11.49 -4.30
C PHE A 116 -13.35 -10.34 -4.32
N THR A 117 -13.26 -9.40 -5.28
CA THR A 117 -14.23 -8.32 -5.41
C THR A 117 -15.22 -8.57 -6.54
N SER A 118 -15.09 -9.69 -7.27
CA SER A 118 -16.03 -10.09 -8.31
C SER A 118 -17.35 -10.54 -7.70
N PRO A 119 -18.50 -10.17 -8.29
CA PRO A 119 -19.79 -10.73 -7.93
C PRO A 119 -20.04 -12.13 -8.51
N TYR A 120 -19.09 -12.67 -9.26
CA TYR A 120 -19.18 -13.98 -9.90
C TYR A 120 -18.43 -15.03 -9.08
N ASP A 121 -19.07 -16.19 -8.93
CA ASP A 121 -18.49 -17.39 -8.33
C ASP A 121 -17.60 -18.14 -9.33
#